data_c85ae357ce417080736857031753a9e3
#
_entry.id   c85ae357ce417080736857031753a9e3
#
_cell.length_a   1.000
_cell.length_b   1.000
_cell.length_c   1.000
_cell.angle_alpha   90.00
_cell.angle_beta   90.00
_cell.angle_gamma   90.00
#
_symmetry.space_group_name_H-M   'P 1'
#
loop_
_entity.id
_entity.type
_entity.pdbx_description
1 polymer ?
#
loop_
_entity_poly.entity_id
_entity_poly.type
_entity_poly.pdbx_seq_one_letter_code
_entity_poly.pdbx_strand_id
1 'polypeptide(L)'
;VDDTKAPALMKPPPADEGRFINRELSWLAFNERVLEEAENPHHPLLERLRFLSISSSNLDEFYMVRVAGLKAQVAEGVTTRADDGMTPAQQLEAINARAGALLQTQAAIWLKLSAAMREEGIEVVSAAELREDERAWLETTFRDDLYPVLTPIAVDPAHPFPFLQNKGFAVALQLYDKAKDAHYNGLIPMPAQVSRFVRLPGQGVRFIPLEEVALHFLDRLFPSFRLLGHGTFRLLRDSEIEIEEEAEDLVRTFESALKRRRRGSVIRMTVNAAMPETLLAFLTEQLLMHREDVFVLDGMLGLADLSELIVADEAGHLLFKPYKPRYPERVRDYGGDIFAAIREKDMVIHHPFESFDVVVGFLRQAARDPDVVAIKQTLYRTSKDSPIVSALVEAAEAGKFVTAMVELKARFDEEANIRWARDLERAGAQVIYGFLDLKTHAKASLVVRREGGHLRTYTHLGTGNYHPVTAKIYTDLSFFTCDPVIGRDAAAMFNYMTGYAKPAKMEKLAIAPIMLRERLGELIDAEIRHAQAGRPAAIWAKLNSLVDAKIIERLYEASGAGVQIDLIVRGICCLRPGVPGMSENIRVKSIVGRFLEHARMIAFGNGEALPSARAKVF
;
A
#
# COMPACT_ATOMS: atom_id res chain seq x y z
N VAL A 1 40.66 22.98 -43.58
CA VAL A 1 41.28 22.89 -42.27
C VAL A 1 40.38 23.64 -41.31
N ASP A 2 39.49 22.97 -40.64
CA ASP A 2 39.06 23.36 -39.31
C ASP A 2 38.46 22.16 -38.59
N ASP A 3 39.22 21.66 -37.63
CA ASP A 3 38.85 20.58 -36.73
C ASP A 3 37.89 21.13 -35.66
N THR A 4 36.60 21.00 -35.85
CA THR A 4 35.63 21.13 -34.77
C THR A 4 35.57 19.81 -34.00
N LYS A 5 36.44 19.68 -32.99
CA LYS A 5 36.34 18.66 -31.96
C LYS A 5 34.92 18.66 -31.36
N ALA A 6 34.23 17.53 -31.49
CA ALA A 6 33.05 17.26 -30.70
C ALA A 6 33.36 17.50 -29.19
N PRO A 7 32.48 18.12 -28.40
CA PRO A 7 32.72 18.32 -26.99
C PRO A 7 32.95 16.96 -26.32
N ALA A 8 34.08 16.82 -25.64
CA ALA A 8 34.40 15.63 -24.88
C ALA A 8 33.28 15.37 -23.87
N LEU A 9 32.63 14.23 -23.98
CA LEU A 9 31.68 13.74 -22.98
C LEU A 9 32.38 13.80 -21.63
N MET A 10 31.93 14.70 -20.75
CA MET A 10 32.39 14.75 -19.38
C MET A 10 32.18 13.37 -18.77
N LYS A 11 33.27 12.79 -18.22
CA LYS A 11 33.15 11.54 -17.48
C LYS A 11 32.12 11.71 -16.39
N PRO A 12 31.17 10.77 -16.24
CA PRO A 12 30.22 10.81 -15.13
C PRO A 12 30.99 10.86 -13.80
N PRO A 13 30.45 11.51 -12.77
CA PRO A 13 31.05 11.50 -11.43
C PRO A 13 31.26 10.05 -10.96
N PRO A 14 32.22 9.81 -10.03
CA PRO A 14 32.52 8.46 -9.53
C PRO A 14 31.25 7.75 -9.08
N ALA A 15 31.17 6.44 -9.31
CA ALA A 15 29.97 5.62 -9.18
C ALA A 15 29.34 5.57 -7.75
N ASP A 16 30.01 6.06 -6.72
CA ASP A 16 29.67 5.74 -5.33
C ASP A 16 29.07 6.88 -4.49
N GLU A 17 29.09 8.14 -4.92
CA GLU A 17 28.51 9.22 -4.11
C GLU A 17 27.68 10.20 -4.97
N GLY A 18 26.37 10.23 -4.71
CA GLY A 18 25.50 11.27 -5.26
C GLY A 18 24.75 10.93 -6.55
N ARG A 19 24.82 9.71 -7.08
CA ARG A 19 24.06 9.31 -8.27
C ARG A 19 22.63 8.90 -7.94
N PHE A 20 22.40 8.32 -6.77
CA PHE A 20 21.10 7.80 -6.36
C PHE A 20 20.58 8.50 -5.10
N ILE A 21 19.28 8.63 -4.99
CA ILE A 21 18.57 8.98 -3.76
C ILE A 21 18.31 7.68 -3.00
N ASN A 22 18.55 7.67 -1.67
CA ASN A 22 18.22 6.53 -0.84
C ASN A 22 16.75 6.16 -1.00
N ARG A 23 16.48 4.87 -1.20
CA ARG A 23 15.15 4.34 -1.45
C ARG A 23 14.18 4.60 -0.31
N GLU A 24 14.62 4.40 0.93
CA GLU A 24 13.76 4.49 2.11
C GLU A 24 13.51 5.97 2.49
N LEU A 25 14.50 6.82 2.33
CA LEU A 25 14.32 8.27 2.51
C LEU A 25 13.43 8.86 1.41
N SER A 26 13.52 8.37 0.19
CA SER A 26 12.59 8.75 -0.88
C SER A 26 11.15 8.33 -0.57
N TRP A 27 10.97 7.17 0.09
CA TRP A 27 9.65 6.74 0.54
C TRP A 27 9.09 7.66 1.64
N LEU A 28 9.92 8.07 2.61
CA LEU A 28 9.50 9.04 3.64
C LEU A 28 9.10 10.38 3.00
N ALA A 29 9.87 10.86 2.01
CA ALA A 29 9.52 12.06 1.25
C ALA A 29 8.17 11.91 0.51
N PHE A 30 7.85 10.74 0.01
CA PHE A 30 6.52 10.47 -0.54
C PHE A 30 5.44 10.56 0.54
N ASN A 31 5.66 10.01 1.74
CA ASN A 31 4.67 10.07 2.81
C ASN A 31 4.50 11.49 3.38
N GLU A 32 5.54 12.31 3.33
CA GLU A 32 5.46 13.76 3.61
C GLU A 32 4.52 14.45 2.62
N ARG A 33 4.63 14.17 1.30
CA ARG A 33 3.71 14.71 0.29
C ARG A 33 2.26 14.24 0.49
N VAL A 34 2.05 13.02 0.99
CA VAL A 34 0.71 12.55 1.39
C VAL A 34 0.19 13.37 2.57
N LEU A 35 1.06 13.70 3.54
CA LEU A 35 0.70 14.53 4.69
C LEU A 35 0.40 15.99 4.30
N GLU A 36 1.10 16.54 3.31
CA GLU A 36 0.83 17.90 2.78
C GLU A 36 -0.63 18.06 2.32
N GLU A 37 -1.27 17.00 1.81
CA GLU A 37 -2.68 17.03 1.43
C GLU A 37 -3.63 17.21 2.64
N ALA A 38 -3.18 16.86 3.87
CA ALA A 38 -3.92 17.17 5.08
C ALA A 38 -3.93 18.67 5.43
N GLU A 39 -2.96 19.43 4.93
CA GLU A 39 -2.89 20.89 5.08
C GLU A 39 -3.46 21.65 3.86
N ASN A 40 -3.78 20.95 2.77
CA ASN A 40 -4.31 21.56 1.55
C ASN A 40 -5.74 22.13 1.78
N PRO A 41 -5.92 23.47 1.76
CA PRO A 41 -7.22 24.08 2.04
C PRO A 41 -8.27 23.84 0.94
N HIS A 42 -7.87 23.36 -0.24
CA HIS A 42 -8.78 23.01 -1.32
C HIS A 42 -9.48 21.66 -1.10
N HIS A 43 -9.04 20.87 -0.12
CA HIS A 43 -9.70 19.63 0.25
C HIS A 43 -10.75 19.86 1.33
N PRO A 44 -11.90 19.16 1.26
CA PRO A 44 -12.87 19.13 2.35
C PRO A 44 -12.25 18.65 3.67
N LEU A 45 -12.74 19.14 4.80
CA LEU A 45 -12.12 18.96 6.11
C LEU A 45 -11.90 17.48 6.49
N LEU A 46 -12.91 16.63 6.31
CA LEU A 46 -12.79 15.21 6.66
C LEU A 46 -11.90 14.42 5.68
N GLU A 47 -11.69 14.93 4.47
CA GLU A 47 -10.69 14.35 3.57
C GLU A 47 -9.27 14.73 3.98
N ARG A 48 -9.06 15.94 4.50
CA ARG A 48 -7.78 16.33 5.12
C ARG A 48 -7.47 15.44 6.32
N LEU A 49 -8.46 15.14 7.17
CA LEU A 49 -8.34 14.18 8.25
C LEU A 49 -7.97 12.78 7.71
N ARG A 50 -8.58 12.36 6.61
CA ARG A 50 -8.27 11.09 5.93
C ARG A 50 -6.82 11.02 5.47
N PHE A 51 -6.27 12.09 4.89
CA PHE A 51 -4.87 12.14 4.49
C PHE A 51 -3.91 12.04 5.69
N LEU A 52 -4.23 12.67 6.82
CA LEU A 52 -3.48 12.51 8.05
C LEU A 52 -3.48 11.05 8.53
N SER A 53 -4.65 10.42 8.56
CA SER A 53 -4.81 9.00 8.93
C SER A 53 -4.03 8.08 7.96
N ILE A 54 -4.10 8.32 6.65
CA ILE A 54 -3.33 7.58 5.63
C ILE A 54 -1.84 7.74 5.85
N SER A 55 -1.34 8.97 6.08
CA SER A 55 0.09 9.21 6.32
C SER A 55 0.59 8.45 7.56
N SER A 56 -0.19 8.41 8.63
CA SER A 56 0.13 7.64 9.84
C SER A 56 0.11 6.13 9.57
N SER A 57 -0.90 5.62 8.90
CA SER A 57 -0.99 4.20 8.53
C SER A 57 0.14 3.76 7.60
N ASN A 58 0.51 4.60 6.64
CA ASN A 58 1.63 4.36 5.74
C ASN A 58 2.94 4.23 6.52
N LEU A 59 3.18 5.11 7.49
CA LEU A 59 4.38 5.08 8.33
C LEU A 59 4.43 3.81 9.18
N ASP A 60 3.30 3.35 9.71
CA ASP A 60 3.21 2.07 10.43
C ASP A 60 3.62 0.89 9.52
N GLU A 61 3.06 0.81 8.31
CA GLU A 61 3.40 -0.24 7.35
C GLU A 61 4.88 -0.20 6.95
N PHE A 62 5.43 0.99 6.75
CA PHE A 62 6.84 1.18 6.44
C PHE A 62 7.75 0.60 7.54
N TYR A 63 7.44 0.89 8.82
CA TYR A 63 8.19 0.31 9.94
C TYR A 63 8.03 -1.20 10.01
N MET A 64 6.80 -1.71 9.96
CA MET A 64 6.51 -3.14 10.09
C MET A 64 7.16 -4.01 9.02
N VAL A 65 7.56 -3.40 7.89
CA VAL A 65 8.07 -4.13 6.72
C VAL A 65 9.51 -3.73 6.41
N ARG A 66 9.74 -2.44 6.12
CA ARG A 66 11.04 -1.98 5.61
C ARG A 66 12.06 -1.77 6.72
N VAL A 67 11.65 -1.10 7.79
CA VAL A 67 12.53 -0.88 8.95
C VAL A 67 12.81 -2.20 9.65
N ALA A 68 11.81 -3.09 9.77
CA ALA A 68 11.99 -4.45 10.28
C ALA A 68 13.10 -5.20 9.53
N GLY A 69 13.05 -5.23 8.19
CA GLY A 69 14.07 -5.88 7.38
C GLY A 69 15.47 -5.25 7.52
N LEU A 70 15.56 -3.90 7.62
CA LEU A 70 16.85 -3.24 7.88
C LEU A 70 17.40 -3.59 9.27
N LYS A 71 16.54 -3.66 10.29
CA LYS A 71 16.94 -4.08 11.65
C LYS A 71 17.46 -5.52 11.67
N ALA A 72 16.82 -6.43 10.96
CA ALA A 72 17.29 -7.81 10.82
C ALA A 72 18.70 -7.83 10.18
N GLN A 73 18.92 -7.08 9.10
CA GLN A 73 20.24 -6.98 8.46
C GLN A 73 21.32 -6.44 9.43
N VAL A 74 20.99 -5.42 10.23
CA VAL A 74 21.94 -4.89 11.24
C VAL A 74 22.23 -5.93 12.33
N ALA A 75 21.21 -6.65 12.79
CA ALA A 75 21.36 -7.71 13.80
C ALA A 75 22.25 -8.87 13.28
N GLU A 76 22.18 -9.16 11.98
CA GLU A 76 23.04 -10.14 11.30
C GLU A 76 24.43 -9.62 10.94
N GLY A 77 24.73 -8.36 11.25
CA GLY A 77 26.03 -7.72 10.97
C GLY A 77 26.26 -7.39 9.50
N VAL A 78 25.21 -7.21 8.70
CA VAL A 78 25.31 -6.84 7.28
C VAL A 78 25.82 -5.41 7.14
N THR A 79 26.92 -5.25 6.42
CA THR A 79 27.56 -3.93 6.14
C THR A 79 27.55 -3.57 4.66
N THR A 80 26.96 -4.41 3.81
CA THR A 80 26.84 -4.13 2.36
C THR A 80 26.11 -2.83 2.13
N ARG A 81 26.69 -1.95 1.30
CA ARG A 81 26.12 -0.66 0.96
C ARG A 81 25.04 -0.80 -0.10
N ALA A 82 23.97 -0.02 0.02
CA ALA A 82 22.96 0.14 -1.03
C ALA A 82 23.53 1.02 -2.18
N ASP A 83 22.76 1.13 -3.28
CA ASP A 83 23.19 1.88 -4.48
C ASP A 83 23.50 3.37 -4.20
N ASP A 84 22.97 3.92 -3.13
CA ASP A 84 23.22 5.29 -2.65
C ASP A 84 24.46 5.42 -1.75
N GLY A 85 25.14 4.31 -1.45
CA GLY A 85 26.35 4.25 -0.61
C GLY A 85 26.09 4.07 0.90
N MET A 86 24.84 4.05 1.39
CA MET A 86 24.53 3.90 2.82
C MET A 86 24.53 2.43 3.25
N THR A 87 25.08 2.15 4.44
CA THR A 87 24.93 0.85 5.11
C THR A 87 23.54 0.73 5.75
N PRO A 88 23.05 -0.50 6.10
CA PRO A 88 21.78 -0.65 6.80
C PRO A 88 21.69 0.16 8.11
N ALA A 89 22.76 0.24 8.89
CA ALA A 89 22.80 1.04 10.12
C ALA A 89 22.66 2.54 9.85
N GLN A 90 23.37 3.07 8.86
CA GLN A 90 23.27 4.48 8.44
C GLN A 90 21.86 4.82 7.92
N GLN A 91 21.22 3.87 7.20
CA GLN A 91 19.84 4.04 6.75
C GLN A 91 18.87 4.11 7.94
N LEU A 92 19.02 3.23 8.95
CA LEU A 92 18.17 3.25 10.15
C LEU A 92 18.27 4.56 10.92
N GLU A 93 19.47 5.07 11.11
CA GLU A 93 19.70 6.36 11.78
C GLU A 93 18.99 7.51 11.05
N ALA A 94 19.19 7.61 9.73
CA ALA A 94 18.56 8.63 8.90
C ALA A 94 17.02 8.48 8.85
N ILE A 95 16.52 7.26 8.78
CA ILE A 95 15.10 6.96 8.82
C ILE A 95 14.49 7.40 10.14
N ASN A 96 15.07 7.04 11.28
CA ASN A 96 14.53 7.37 12.60
C ASN A 96 14.49 8.89 12.83
N ALA A 97 15.54 9.61 12.41
CA ALA A 97 15.57 11.08 12.49
C ALA A 97 14.42 11.71 11.68
N ARG A 98 14.23 11.28 10.43
CA ARG A 98 13.20 11.83 9.53
C ARG A 98 11.79 11.41 9.95
N ALA A 99 11.62 10.15 10.37
CA ALA A 99 10.34 9.65 10.86
C ALA A 99 9.91 10.35 12.16
N GLY A 100 10.86 10.67 13.04
CA GLY A 100 10.59 11.47 14.24
C GLY A 100 10.03 12.85 13.90
N ALA A 101 10.64 13.56 12.94
CA ALA A 101 10.13 14.84 12.44
C ALA A 101 8.75 14.72 11.81
N LEU A 102 8.51 13.66 11.01
CA LEU A 102 7.20 13.40 10.40
C LEU A 102 6.11 13.15 11.45
N LEU A 103 6.40 12.38 12.50
CA LEU A 103 5.46 12.12 13.61
C LEU A 103 5.10 13.41 14.34
N GLN A 104 6.05 14.31 14.61
CA GLN A 104 5.78 15.62 15.21
C GLN A 104 4.90 16.49 14.31
N THR A 105 5.16 16.48 13.00
CA THR A 105 4.34 17.22 12.02
C THR A 105 2.91 16.66 11.99
N GLN A 106 2.73 15.34 11.99
CA GLN A 106 1.42 14.70 12.06
C GLN A 106 0.65 15.13 13.32
N ALA A 107 1.31 15.15 14.50
CA ALA A 107 0.70 15.59 15.74
C ALA A 107 0.27 17.07 15.67
N ALA A 108 1.09 17.95 15.12
CA ALA A 108 0.76 19.37 14.94
C ALA A 108 -0.43 19.58 13.99
N ILE A 109 -0.50 18.82 12.91
CA ILE A 109 -1.63 18.87 11.97
C ILE A 109 -2.91 18.36 12.63
N TRP A 110 -2.83 17.30 13.44
CA TRP A 110 -4.00 16.84 14.20
C TRP A 110 -4.60 17.94 15.07
N LEU A 111 -3.79 18.70 15.81
CA LEU A 111 -4.27 19.81 16.63
C LEU A 111 -5.02 20.87 15.82
N LYS A 112 -4.52 21.21 14.62
CA LYS A 112 -5.20 22.16 13.72
C LYS A 112 -6.54 21.59 13.20
N LEU A 113 -6.53 20.31 12.76
CA LEU A 113 -7.73 19.69 12.21
C LEU A 113 -8.80 19.45 13.27
N SER A 114 -8.43 19.04 14.49
CA SER A 114 -9.39 18.85 15.58
C SER A 114 -10.08 20.16 15.99
N ALA A 115 -9.35 21.29 15.98
CA ALA A 115 -9.93 22.60 16.20
C ALA A 115 -10.94 22.98 15.09
N ALA A 116 -10.57 22.78 13.81
CA ALA A 116 -11.47 23.03 12.69
C ALA A 116 -12.70 22.09 12.67
N MET A 117 -12.53 20.84 13.07
CA MET A 117 -13.64 19.90 13.22
C MET A 117 -14.62 20.34 14.32
N ARG A 118 -14.12 20.89 15.42
CA ARG A 118 -14.96 21.43 16.51
C ARG A 118 -15.83 22.60 16.03
N GLU A 119 -15.32 23.45 15.14
CA GLU A 119 -16.10 24.52 14.52
C GLU A 119 -17.24 23.98 13.63
N GLU A 120 -17.05 22.81 13.04
CA GLU A 120 -18.06 22.10 12.23
C GLU A 120 -18.95 21.15 13.07
N GLY A 121 -18.84 21.20 14.40
CA GLY A 121 -19.67 20.41 15.32
C GLY A 121 -19.23 18.95 15.48
N ILE A 122 -18.02 18.61 15.09
CA ILE A 122 -17.40 17.29 15.27
C ILE A 122 -16.30 17.42 16.33
N GLU A 123 -16.51 16.82 17.50
CA GLU A 123 -15.62 16.99 18.64
C GLU A 123 -15.03 15.66 19.13
N VAL A 124 -13.74 15.66 19.41
CA VAL A 124 -13.09 14.64 20.25
C VAL A 124 -12.83 15.28 21.60
N VAL A 125 -13.45 14.75 22.64
CA VAL A 125 -13.48 15.34 23.96
C VAL A 125 -12.71 14.49 24.98
N SER A 126 -12.17 15.16 26.00
CA SER A 126 -11.65 14.52 27.20
C SER A 126 -12.79 14.21 28.21
N ALA A 127 -12.49 13.38 29.19
CA ALA A 127 -13.45 13.08 30.28
C ALA A 127 -13.91 14.32 31.06
N ALA A 128 -13.08 15.37 31.11
CA ALA A 128 -13.42 16.63 31.76
C ALA A 128 -14.49 17.45 31.01
N GLU A 129 -14.58 17.28 29.70
CA GLU A 129 -15.50 18.00 28.80
C GLU A 129 -16.83 17.28 28.59
N LEU A 130 -17.06 16.13 29.26
CA LEU A 130 -18.32 15.40 29.20
C LEU A 130 -19.47 16.20 29.85
N ARG A 131 -20.62 16.21 29.20
CA ARG A 131 -21.89 16.73 29.71
C ARG A 131 -22.48 15.77 30.75
N GLU A 132 -23.44 16.22 31.53
CA GLU A 132 -24.03 15.39 32.60
C GLU A 132 -24.77 14.16 32.04
N ASP A 133 -25.53 14.36 30.98
CA ASP A 133 -26.24 13.28 30.26
C ASP A 133 -25.28 12.29 29.59
N GLU A 134 -24.19 12.80 29.03
CA GLU A 134 -23.11 11.97 28.43
C GLU A 134 -22.39 11.13 29.49
N ARG A 135 -22.13 11.71 30.68
CA ARG A 135 -21.51 10.97 31.81
C ARG A 135 -22.41 9.84 32.30
N ALA A 136 -23.71 10.11 32.48
CA ALA A 136 -24.66 9.10 32.93
C ALA A 136 -24.80 7.96 31.91
N TRP A 137 -24.82 8.29 30.61
CA TRP A 137 -24.85 7.31 29.55
C TRP A 137 -23.55 6.50 29.51
N LEU A 138 -22.39 7.18 29.58
CA LEU A 138 -21.07 6.55 29.52
C LEU A 138 -20.83 5.60 30.69
N GLU A 139 -21.36 5.93 31.88
CA GLU A 139 -21.30 5.05 33.05
C GLU A 139 -22.04 3.73 32.82
N THR A 140 -23.20 3.79 32.16
CA THR A 140 -23.96 2.59 31.80
C THR A 140 -23.24 1.79 30.71
N THR A 141 -22.81 2.46 29.65
CA THR A 141 -22.07 1.84 28.54
C THR A 141 -20.75 1.23 29.02
N PHE A 142 -20.03 1.93 29.92
CA PHE A 142 -18.82 1.38 30.50
C PHE A 142 -19.08 0.07 31.23
N ARG A 143 -20.08 0.07 32.14
CA ARG A 143 -20.41 -1.10 32.97
C ARG A 143 -20.87 -2.30 32.10
N ASP A 144 -21.72 -2.04 31.13
CA ASP A 144 -22.43 -3.10 30.40
C ASP A 144 -21.66 -3.59 29.16
N ASP A 145 -20.93 -2.72 28.46
CA ASP A 145 -20.29 -3.01 27.18
C ASP A 145 -18.75 -2.99 27.22
N LEU A 146 -18.14 -2.01 27.92
CA LEU A 146 -16.69 -1.80 27.88
C LEU A 146 -15.93 -2.53 29.00
N TYR A 147 -16.45 -2.51 30.22
CA TYR A 147 -15.83 -3.19 31.37
C TYR A 147 -15.60 -4.68 31.14
N PRO A 148 -16.54 -5.45 30.52
CA PRO A 148 -16.33 -6.88 30.25
C PRO A 148 -15.22 -7.19 29.25
N VAL A 149 -14.84 -6.24 28.40
CA VAL A 149 -13.80 -6.43 27.37
C VAL A 149 -12.44 -5.84 27.76
N LEU A 150 -12.40 -4.95 28.75
CA LEU A 150 -11.16 -4.41 29.28
C LEU A 150 -10.56 -5.38 30.31
N THR A 151 -9.26 -5.64 30.17
CA THR A 151 -8.53 -6.54 31.08
C THR A 151 -7.41 -5.76 31.76
N PRO A 152 -7.63 -5.19 32.96
CA PRO A 152 -6.59 -4.53 33.71
C PRO A 152 -5.59 -5.56 34.24
N ILE A 153 -4.29 -5.31 34.11
CA ILE A 153 -3.21 -6.21 34.46
C ILE A 153 -2.25 -5.48 35.40
N ALA A 154 -2.07 -5.99 36.62
CA ALA A 154 -0.98 -5.57 37.48
C ALA A 154 0.24 -6.46 37.20
N VAL A 155 1.37 -5.85 36.88
CA VAL A 155 2.59 -6.58 36.53
C VAL A 155 3.39 -6.86 37.79
N ASP A 156 3.58 -8.15 38.11
CA ASP A 156 4.39 -8.65 39.21
C ASP A 156 5.00 -10.03 38.85
N PRO A 157 5.81 -10.67 39.69
CA PRO A 157 6.38 -11.97 39.38
C PRO A 157 5.36 -13.10 39.11
N ALA A 158 4.13 -12.98 39.61
CA ALA A 158 3.05 -13.94 39.35
C ALA A 158 2.23 -13.56 38.10
N HIS A 159 2.27 -12.30 37.70
CA HIS A 159 1.59 -11.73 36.53
C HIS A 159 2.61 -11.05 35.64
N PRO A 160 3.30 -11.81 34.76
CA PRO A 160 4.33 -11.25 33.90
C PRO A 160 3.76 -10.28 32.88
N PHE A 161 4.64 -9.45 32.29
CA PHE A 161 4.27 -8.48 31.27
C PHE A 161 3.48 -9.16 30.13
N PRO A 162 2.26 -8.68 29.81
CA PRO A 162 1.39 -9.34 28.84
C PRO A 162 1.92 -9.18 27.42
N PHE A 163 1.59 -10.15 26.57
CA PHE A 163 1.82 -10.00 25.15
C PHE A 163 0.85 -8.98 24.53
N LEU A 164 1.40 -7.88 24.00
CA LEU A 164 0.66 -6.90 23.22
C LEU A 164 0.80 -7.19 21.74
N GLN A 165 -0.30 -7.23 21.00
CA GLN A 165 -0.34 -7.49 19.57
C GLN A 165 0.37 -6.40 18.75
N ASN A 166 0.63 -6.67 17.48
CA ASN A 166 1.08 -5.64 16.54
C ASN A 166 0.04 -4.52 16.41
N LYS A 167 0.49 -3.26 16.37
CA LYS A 167 -0.30 -2.05 16.51
C LYS A 167 -1.00 -1.93 17.87
N GLY A 168 -0.61 -2.76 18.84
CA GLY A 168 -1.19 -2.76 20.18
C GLY A 168 -1.05 -1.41 20.85
N PHE A 169 -2.17 -0.92 21.40
CA PHE A 169 -2.29 0.33 22.14
C PHE A 169 -2.65 0.01 23.58
N ALA A 170 -2.01 0.66 24.55
CA ALA A 170 -2.27 0.42 25.95
C ALA A 170 -2.04 1.68 26.80
N VAL A 171 -2.71 1.73 27.94
CA VAL A 171 -2.41 2.65 29.04
C VAL A 171 -1.51 1.95 30.04
N ALA A 172 -0.35 2.53 30.32
CA ALA A 172 0.55 2.10 31.38
C ALA A 172 0.33 2.96 32.63
N LEU A 173 0.40 2.33 33.82
CA LEU A 173 0.01 2.91 35.10
C LEU A 173 1.09 2.65 36.14
N GLN A 174 1.35 3.65 36.98
CA GLN A 174 2.05 3.49 38.25
C GLN A 174 1.00 3.48 39.39
N LEU A 175 0.92 2.38 40.09
CA LEU A 175 -0.10 2.11 41.07
C LEU A 175 0.52 1.94 42.46
N TYR A 176 -0.19 2.40 43.48
CA TYR A 176 0.21 2.20 44.88
C TYR A 176 -0.93 1.52 45.65
N ASP A 177 -0.61 0.37 46.24
CA ASP A 177 -1.51 -0.37 47.14
C ASP A 177 -1.26 0.07 48.58
N LYS A 178 -2.22 0.82 49.15
CA LYS A 178 -2.14 1.32 50.53
C LYS A 178 -2.15 0.19 51.57
N ALA A 179 -2.80 -0.94 51.28
CA ALA A 179 -2.94 -2.03 52.24
C ALA A 179 -1.65 -2.80 52.41
N LYS A 180 -0.85 -2.88 51.32
CA LYS A 180 0.44 -3.62 51.29
C LYS A 180 1.64 -2.69 51.37
N ASP A 181 1.45 -1.39 51.33
CA ASP A 181 2.53 -0.37 51.21
C ASP A 181 3.47 -0.69 50.07
N ALA A 182 2.91 -1.00 48.90
CA ALA A 182 3.66 -1.50 47.75
C ALA A 182 3.33 -0.78 46.44
N HIS A 183 4.34 -0.63 45.56
CA HIS A 183 4.21 -0.04 44.25
C HIS A 183 4.09 -1.15 43.19
N TYR A 184 3.20 -0.96 42.21
CA TYR A 184 2.98 -1.84 41.11
C TYR A 184 2.95 -1.05 39.80
N ASN A 185 3.36 -1.70 38.70
CA ASN A 185 3.08 -1.20 37.36
C ASN A 185 1.84 -1.92 36.85
N GLY A 186 0.92 -1.17 36.29
CA GLY A 186 -0.32 -1.67 35.69
C GLY A 186 -0.39 -1.39 34.20
N LEU A 187 -1.15 -2.22 33.52
CA LEU A 187 -1.43 -2.07 32.09
C LEU A 187 -2.93 -2.25 31.82
N ILE A 188 -3.46 -1.45 30.91
CA ILE A 188 -4.79 -1.65 30.33
C ILE A 188 -4.62 -1.70 28.82
N PRO A 189 -4.49 -2.90 28.23
CA PRO A 189 -4.48 -3.06 26.79
C PRO A 189 -5.84 -2.64 26.19
N MET A 190 -5.82 -1.84 25.14
CA MET A 190 -7.02 -1.48 24.40
C MET A 190 -7.38 -2.58 23.42
N PRO A 191 -8.62 -3.13 23.47
CA PRO A 191 -9.03 -4.20 22.58
C PRO A 191 -9.25 -3.69 21.16
N ALA A 192 -8.53 -4.26 20.18
CA ALA A 192 -8.60 -3.86 18.77
C ALA A 192 -9.97 -4.16 18.09
N GLN A 193 -10.84 -4.90 18.75
CA GLN A 193 -12.18 -5.26 18.27
C GLN A 193 -13.25 -4.22 18.63
N VAL A 194 -12.92 -3.26 19.50
CA VAL A 194 -13.77 -2.14 19.89
C VAL A 194 -13.26 -0.88 19.22
N SER A 195 -14.17 -0.04 18.72
CA SER A 195 -13.80 1.28 18.17
C SER A 195 -13.05 2.09 19.22
N ARG A 196 -11.96 2.71 18.80
CA ARG A 196 -11.16 3.56 19.68
C ARG A 196 -11.91 4.81 20.11
N PHE A 197 -12.75 5.35 19.20
CA PHE A 197 -13.54 6.55 19.46
C PHE A 197 -14.97 6.17 19.79
N VAL A 198 -15.33 6.24 21.07
CA VAL A 198 -16.68 5.96 21.56
C VAL A 198 -17.57 7.15 21.23
N ARG A 199 -18.60 6.91 20.42
CA ARG A 199 -19.59 7.92 20.05
C ARG A 199 -20.49 8.24 21.26
N LEU A 200 -20.54 9.51 21.65
CA LEU A 200 -21.41 10.00 22.71
C LEU A 200 -22.84 10.27 22.19
N PRO A 201 -23.88 10.10 23.05
CA PRO A 201 -25.26 10.37 22.65
C PRO A 201 -25.55 11.88 22.60
N GLY A 202 -26.72 12.24 22.06
CA GLY A 202 -27.22 13.61 22.07
C GLY A 202 -27.01 14.37 20.78
N GLN A 203 -27.08 15.70 20.85
CA GLN A 203 -26.91 16.58 19.72
C GLN A 203 -25.43 16.81 19.39
N GLY A 204 -25.11 16.82 18.09
CA GLY A 204 -23.76 16.98 17.58
C GLY A 204 -23.01 15.65 17.45
N VAL A 205 -21.82 15.74 16.88
CA VAL A 205 -20.94 14.59 16.61
C VAL A 205 -19.80 14.63 17.63
N ARG A 206 -19.97 13.93 18.76
CA ARG A 206 -19.00 13.94 19.84
C ARG A 206 -18.45 12.54 20.11
N PHE A 207 -17.15 12.46 20.33
CA PHE A 207 -16.44 11.21 20.60
C PHE A 207 -15.53 11.37 21.82
N ILE A 208 -15.37 10.29 22.58
CA ILE A 208 -14.35 10.18 23.61
C ILE A 208 -13.42 9.01 23.29
N PRO A 209 -12.08 9.18 23.36
CA PRO A 209 -11.14 8.08 23.16
C PRO A 209 -11.29 7.00 24.25
N LEU A 210 -11.18 5.73 23.87
CA LEU A 210 -11.33 4.60 24.77
C LEU A 210 -10.31 4.63 25.93
N GLU A 211 -9.09 5.11 25.67
CA GLU A 211 -8.06 5.33 26.68
C GLU A 211 -8.48 6.38 27.73
N GLU A 212 -9.20 7.43 27.33
CA GLU A 212 -9.76 8.42 28.25
C GLU A 212 -10.90 7.81 29.09
N VAL A 213 -11.74 6.96 28.48
CA VAL A 213 -12.79 6.22 29.20
C VAL A 213 -12.17 5.29 30.25
N ALA A 214 -11.12 4.54 29.86
CA ALA A 214 -10.43 3.63 30.79
C ALA A 214 -9.81 4.38 31.98
N LEU A 215 -9.22 5.54 31.74
CA LEU A 215 -8.66 6.41 32.79
C LEU A 215 -9.76 7.03 33.66
N HIS A 216 -10.89 7.43 33.08
CA HIS A 216 -12.02 7.98 33.82
C HIS A 216 -12.64 6.99 34.83
N PHE A 217 -12.69 5.70 34.47
CA PHE A 217 -13.21 4.63 35.33
C PHE A 217 -12.10 3.78 35.96
N LEU A 218 -10.93 4.35 36.18
CA LEU A 218 -9.77 3.63 36.69
C LEU A 218 -10.01 3.05 38.09
N ASP A 219 -10.77 3.74 38.91
CA ASP A 219 -11.18 3.30 40.26
C ASP A 219 -11.99 1.99 40.24
N ARG A 220 -12.70 1.71 39.15
CA ARG A 220 -13.43 0.45 38.93
C ARG A 220 -12.55 -0.65 38.36
N LEU A 221 -11.55 -0.28 37.55
CA LEU A 221 -10.61 -1.22 37.00
C LEU A 221 -9.55 -1.66 38.02
N PHE A 222 -9.14 -0.76 38.93
CA PHE A 222 -8.16 -1.00 39.99
C PHE A 222 -8.67 -0.44 41.37
N PRO A 223 -9.71 -1.05 41.95
CA PRO A 223 -10.44 -0.45 43.10
C PRO A 223 -9.60 -0.29 44.36
N SER A 224 -8.52 -1.04 44.53
CA SER A 224 -7.66 -1.01 45.74
C SER A 224 -6.41 -0.14 45.56
N PHE A 225 -6.23 0.47 44.42
CA PHE A 225 -5.01 1.18 44.06
C PHE A 225 -5.21 2.68 43.96
N ARG A 226 -4.16 3.42 44.30
CA ARG A 226 -4.06 4.85 44.00
C ARG A 226 -3.16 5.03 42.77
N LEU A 227 -3.62 5.78 41.79
CA LEU A 227 -2.82 6.17 40.63
C LEU A 227 -1.76 7.20 41.04
N LEU A 228 -0.50 6.94 40.70
CA LEU A 228 0.64 7.84 40.90
C LEU A 228 1.09 8.52 39.63
N GLY A 229 0.98 7.82 38.48
CA GLY A 229 1.32 8.32 37.18
C GLY A 229 0.83 7.35 36.09
N HIS A 230 0.64 7.88 34.90
CA HIS A 230 0.22 7.08 33.74
C HIS A 230 0.79 7.64 32.45
N GLY A 231 0.68 6.86 31.40
CA GLY A 231 0.94 7.28 30.02
C GLY A 231 0.41 6.26 29.03
N THR A 232 0.13 6.72 27.84
CA THR A 232 -0.27 5.85 26.74
C THR A 232 0.93 5.46 25.91
N PHE A 233 0.91 4.26 25.34
CA PHE A 233 1.93 3.81 24.41
C PHE A 233 1.35 2.90 23.33
N ARG A 234 2.05 2.82 22.22
CA ARG A 234 1.67 2.01 21.06
C ARG A 234 2.88 1.29 20.50
N LEU A 235 2.70 0.01 20.15
CA LEU A 235 3.76 -0.86 19.64
C LEU A 235 3.57 -1.16 18.17
N LEU A 236 4.67 -1.23 17.43
CA LEU A 236 4.73 -1.87 16.13
C LEU A 236 5.67 -3.08 16.20
N ARG A 237 5.23 -4.18 15.60
CA ARG A 237 5.99 -5.42 15.51
C ARG A 237 6.36 -5.73 14.07
N ASP A 238 7.43 -6.45 13.91
CA ASP A 238 7.76 -7.06 12.63
C ASP A 238 6.58 -7.88 12.13
N SER A 239 6.22 -7.66 10.87
CA SER A 239 5.16 -8.39 10.19
C SER A 239 5.64 -9.09 8.92
N GLU A 240 6.93 -9.24 8.74
CA GLU A 240 7.47 -10.00 7.63
C GLU A 240 7.23 -11.51 7.82
N ILE A 241 6.89 -12.20 6.74
CA ILE A 241 6.65 -13.64 6.74
C ILE A 241 7.83 -14.28 6.03
N GLU A 242 8.63 -15.02 6.78
CA GLU A 242 9.65 -15.92 6.23
C GLU A 242 9.00 -17.26 5.92
N ILE A 243 9.22 -17.75 4.69
CA ILE A 243 8.72 -19.04 4.22
C ILE A 243 9.93 -19.84 3.78
N GLU A 244 10.07 -21.03 4.34
CA GLU A 244 11.08 -21.99 3.95
C GLU A 244 10.82 -22.46 2.51
N GLU A 245 11.86 -22.47 1.67
CA GLU A 245 11.76 -22.82 0.24
C GLU A 245 11.39 -24.29 0.00
N GLU A 246 11.58 -25.17 1.00
CA GLU A 246 11.33 -26.61 0.93
C GLU A 246 9.91 -27.03 1.36
N ALA A 247 8.95 -26.11 1.37
CA ALA A 247 7.60 -26.39 1.84
C ALA A 247 6.83 -27.35 0.89
N GLU A 248 6.52 -28.55 1.35
CA GLU A 248 5.70 -29.53 0.63
C GLU A 248 4.25 -29.06 0.41
N ASP A 249 3.71 -28.26 1.34
CA ASP A 249 2.37 -27.63 1.28
C ASP A 249 2.48 -26.13 1.56
N LEU A 250 2.45 -25.35 0.49
CA LEU A 250 2.61 -23.89 0.54
C LEU A 250 1.50 -23.22 1.37
N VAL A 251 0.24 -23.66 1.24
CA VAL A 251 -0.91 -23.08 1.97
C VAL A 251 -0.74 -23.31 3.47
N ARG A 252 -0.38 -24.52 3.88
CA ARG A 252 -0.18 -24.89 5.27
C ARG A 252 0.99 -24.17 5.91
N THR A 253 2.06 -23.99 5.14
CA THR A 253 3.23 -23.20 5.56
C THR A 253 2.87 -21.75 5.77
N PHE A 254 2.09 -21.14 4.86
CA PHE A 254 1.57 -19.78 5.02
C PHE A 254 0.67 -19.65 6.25
N GLU A 255 -0.27 -20.56 6.48
CA GLU A 255 -1.14 -20.54 7.68
C GLU A 255 -0.32 -20.60 8.98
N SER A 256 0.75 -21.38 9.00
CA SER A 256 1.65 -21.48 10.15
C SER A 256 2.51 -20.22 10.33
N ALA A 257 3.02 -19.66 9.25
CA ALA A 257 3.79 -18.43 9.25
C ALA A 257 2.94 -17.22 9.68
N LEU A 258 1.67 -17.14 9.25
CA LEU A 258 0.70 -16.13 9.70
C LEU A 258 0.47 -16.16 11.22
N LYS A 259 0.45 -17.36 11.82
CA LYS A 259 0.35 -17.50 13.29
C LYS A 259 1.62 -17.01 13.99
N ARG A 260 2.81 -17.33 13.45
CA ARG A 260 4.11 -16.87 13.99
C ARG A 260 4.27 -15.35 13.86
N ARG A 261 3.85 -14.75 12.75
CA ARG A 261 3.88 -13.30 12.50
C ARG A 261 3.23 -12.47 13.63
N ARG A 262 2.21 -13.00 14.29
CA ARG A 262 1.55 -12.31 15.40
C ARG A 262 2.49 -12.09 16.60
N ARG A 263 3.63 -12.79 16.69
CA ARG A 263 4.63 -12.71 17.76
C ARG A 263 5.96 -12.10 17.33
N GLY A 264 6.01 -11.37 16.22
CA GLY A 264 7.22 -10.69 15.75
C GLY A 264 7.83 -9.75 16.82
N SER A 265 9.14 -9.48 16.71
CA SER A 265 9.84 -8.55 17.60
C SER A 265 9.24 -7.14 17.55
N VAL A 266 9.34 -6.38 18.64
CA VAL A 266 8.94 -4.98 18.66
C VAL A 266 9.99 -4.17 17.91
N ILE A 267 9.55 -3.37 16.95
CA ILE A 267 10.44 -2.55 16.10
C ILE A 267 10.31 -1.05 16.35
N ARG A 268 9.17 -0.61 16.91
CA ARG A 268 8.94 0.78 17.30
C ARG A 268 7.96 0.84 18.47
N MET A 269 8.25 1.70 19.43
CA MET A 269 7.31 2.14 20.45
C MET A 269 7.10 3.65 20.35
N THR A 270 5.85 4.07 20.40
CA THR A 270 5.48 5.49 20.51
C THR A 270 4.85 5.69 21.87
N VAL A 271 5.28 6.70 22.60
CA VAL A 271 4.78 7.00 23.95
C VAL A 271 4.31 8.44 24.05
N ASN A 272 3.31 8.68 24.87
CA ASN A 272 2.87 10.04 25.18
C ASN A 272 3.91 10.75 26.07
N ALA A 273 4.16 12.04 25.82
CA ALA A 273 5.14 12.85 26.56
C ALA A 273 4.82 13.00 28.06
N ALA A 274 3.56 12.81 28.46
CA ALA A 274 3.17 12.83 29.87
C ALA A 274 3.58 11.55 30.65
N MET A 275 4.10 10.53 29.98
CA MET A 275 4.52 9.27 30.61
C MET A 275 5.71 9.52 31.56
N PRO A 276 5.64 9.10 32.84
CA PRO A 276 6.77 9.17 33.75
C PRO A 276 7.99 8.40 33.23
N GLU A 277 9.18 8.96 33.41
CA GLU A 277 10.44 8.35 32.91
C GLU A 277 10.69 6.95 33.52
N THR A 278 10.30 6.74 34.80
CA THR A 278 10.39 5.43 35.45
C THR A 278 9.48 4.38 34.80
N LEU A 279 8.31 4.81 34.32
CA LEU A 279 7.36 3.94 33.62
C LEU A 279 7.86 3.65 32.19
N LEU A 280 8.44 4.64 31.54
CA LEU A 280 9.09 4.46 30.23
C LEU A 280 10.28 3.49 30.31
N ALA A 281 11.13 3.63 31.34
CA ALA A 281 12.26 2.72 31.58
C ALA A 281 11.77 1.27 31.80
N PHE A 282 10.72 1.10 32.61
CA PHE A 282 10.08 -0.21 32.80
C PHE A 282 9.57 -0.81 31.48
N LEU A 283 8.86 -0.05 30.64
CA LEU A 283 8.36 -0.55 29.35
C LEU A 283 9.49 -0.93 28.40
N THR A 284 10.54 -0.12 28.31
CA THR A 284 11.69 -0.40 27.43
C THR A 284 12.44 -1.68 27.83
N GLU A 285 12.58 -1.91 29.15
CA GLU A 285 13.18 -3.14 29.69
C GLU A 285 12.31 -4.37 29.39
N GLN A 286 11.01 -4.31 29.68
CA GLN A 286 10.08 -5.43 29.47
C GLN A 286 9.91 -5.81 27.99
N LEU A 287 10.04 -4.85 27.10
CA LEU A 287 9.89 -5.03 25.66
C LEU A 287 11.24 -5.25 24.93
N LEU A 288 12.35 -5.25 25.65
CA LEU A 288 13.72 -5.41 25.14
C LEU A 288 14.02 -4.41 24.03
N MET A 289 13.69 -3.13 24.26
CA MET A 289 13.80 -2.08 23.24
C MET A 289 15.03 -1.21 23.44
N HIS A 290 15.60 -0.76 22.32
CA HIS A 290 16.61 0.28 22.30
C HIS A 290 15.97 1.66 22.35
N ARG A 291 16.62 2.64 22.99
CA ARG A 291 16.11 4.00 23.15
C ARG A 291 15.84 4.70 21.81
N GLU A 292 16.61 4.39 20.79
CA GLU A 292 16.48 4.91 19.42
C GLU A 292 15.19 4.47 18.70
N ASP A 293 14.51 3.43 19.21
CA ASP A 293 13.25 2.91 18.68
C ASP A 293 12.02 3.44 19.41
N VAL A 294 12.24 4.32 20.37
CA VAL A 294 11.20 4.94 21.18
C VAL A 294 10.99 6.39 20.77
N PHE A 295 9.78 6.69 20.32
CA PHE A 295 9.38 8.04 19.92
C PHE A 295 8.45 8.62 20.97
N VAL A 296 8.85 9.75 21.55
CA VAL A 296 8.04 10.51 22.52
C VAL A 296 7.26 11.57 21.76
N LEU A 297 5.93 11.55 21.86
CA LEU A 297 5.05 12.50 21.18
C LEU A 297 4.16 13.23 22.19
N ASP A 298 3.93 14.50 21.91
CA ASP A 298 2.93 15.28 22.63
C ASP A 298 1.55 15.08 21.99
N GLY A 299 0.52 14.87 22.80
CA GLY A 299 -0.85 14.67 22.34
C GLY A 299 -1.23 13.21 22.03
N MET A 300 -2.12 13.05 21.05
CA MET A 300 -2.72 11.76 20.69
C MET A 300 -1.76 10.88 19.89
N LEU A 301 -1.66 9.61 20.28
CA LEU A 301 -0.91 8.58 19.56
C LEU A 301 -1.82 7.85 18.56
N GLY A 302 -1.21 7.12 17.59
CA GLY A 302 -1.96 6.21 16.70
C GLY A 302 -2.94 6.92 15.78
N LEU A 303 -2.52 7.99 15.12
CA LEU A 303 -3.38 8.82 14.27
C LEU A 303 -3.98 8.09 13.05
N ALA A 304 -3.56 6.85 12.78
CA ALA A 304 -4.20 5.99 11.77
C ALA A 304 -5.69 5.74 12.10
N ASP A 305 -6.04 5.69 13.39
CA ASP A 305 -7.39 5.42 13.84
C ASP A 305 -8.34 6.62 13.67
N LEU A 306 -7.82 7.81 13.33
CA LEU A 306 -8.65 9.00 13.06
C LEU A 306 -9.64 8.79 11.89
N SER A 307 -9.44 7.77 11.06
CA SER A 307 -10.43 7.37 10.06
C SER A 307 -11.80 7.00 10.64
N GLU A 308 -11.88 6.59 11.91
CA GLU A 308 -13.12 6.31 12.61
C GLU A 308 -13.98 7.56 12.86
N LEU A 309 -13.37 8.75 12.85
CA LEU A 309 -14.06 10.03 13.03
C LEU A 309 -14.74 10.54 11.74
N ILE A 310 -14.58 9.84 10.62
CA ILE A 310 -15.13 10.24 9.32
C ILE A 310 -16.59 9.80 9.22
N VAL A 311 -17.50 10.69 9.63
CA VAL A 311 -18.94 10.46 9.66
C VAL A 311 -19.60 10.89 8.35
N ALA A 312 -19.65 10.00 7.38
CA ALA A 312 -20.14 10.29 6.04
C ALA A 312 -21.64 10.66 6.00
N ASP A 313 -22.45 10.01 6.81
CA ASP A 313 -23.91 10.19 6.82
C ASP A 313 -24.33 11.53 7.42
N GLU A 314 -23.54 12.05 8.37
CA GLU A 314 -23.86 13.28 9.12
C GLU A 314 -23.14 14.51 8.56
N ALA A 315 -21.94 14.33 8.00
CA ALA A 315 -21.06 15.40 7.54
C ALA A 315 -20.57 15.22 6.08
N GLY A 316 -21.45 14.73 5.21
CA GLY A 316 -21.12 14.48 3.80
C GLY A 316 -20.67 15.72 3.03
N HIS A 317 -21.00 16.94 3.49
CA HIS A 317 -20.55 18.20 2.92
C HIS A 317 -19.03 18.45 3.17
N LEU A 318 -18.44 17.78 4.18
CA LEU A 318 -17.02 17.82 4.51
C LEU A 318 -16.20 16.73 3.79
N LEU A 319 -16.79 16.03 2.83
CA LEU A 319 -16.18 14.99 2.01
C LEU A 319 -16.16 15.37 0.53
N PHE A 320 -15.31 14.71 -0.25
CA PHE A 320 -15.38 14.84 -1.70
C PHE A 320 -16.76 14.42 -2.23
N LYS A 321 -17.31 15.19 -3.14
CA LYS A 321 -18.57 14.83 -3.80
C LYS A 321 -18.43 13.46 -4.45
N PRO A 322 -19.40 12.53 -4.28
CA PRO A 322 -19.35 11.22 -4.91
C PRO A 322 -19.12 11.32 -6.42
N TYR A 323 -18.20 10.51 -6.92
CA TYR A 323 -17.91 10.43 -8.34
C TYR A 323 -18.67 9.26 -8.97
N LYS A 324 -19.39 9.49 -10.07
CA LYS A 324 -20.08 8.44 -10.84
C LYS A 324 -19.25 8.13 -12.09
N PRO A 325 -18.63 6.94 -12.18
CA PRO A 325 -17.90 6.52 -13.36
C PRO A 325 -18.81 6.43 -14.59
N ARG A 326 -18.28 6.82 -15.74
CA ARG A 326 -18.95 6.64 -17.03
C ARG A 326 -18.81 5.17 -17.46
N TYR A 327 -19.90 4.54 -17.90
CA TYR A 327 -19.80 3.24 -18.55
C TYR A 327 -19.31 3.41 -20.00
N PRO A 328 -18.36 2.57 -20.50
CA PRO A 328 -17.81 2.72 -21.84
C PRO A 328 -18.89 2.75 -22.94
N GLU A 329 -18.89 3.81 -23.75
CA GLU A 329 -19.93 4.06 -24.75
C GLU A 329 -19.96 2.93 -25.80
N ARG A 330 -18.82 2.52 -26.32
CA ARG A 330 -18.74 1.42 -27.30
C ARG A 330 -19.42 0.14 -26.81
N VAL A 331 -19.27 -0.23 -25.56
CA VAL A 331 -19.96 -1.43 -25.03
C VAL A 331 -21.47 -1.25 -25.06
N ARG A 332 -21.97 -0.04 -24.78
CA ARG A 332 -23.42 0.29 -24.90
C ARG A 332 -23.90 0.22 -26.35
N ASP A 333 -23.10 0.73 -27.31
CA ASP A 333 -23.43 0.71 -28.73
C ASP A 333 -23.58 -0.71 -29.29
N TYR A 334 -22.86 -1.67 -28.69
CA TYR A 334 -23.00 -3.10 -28.98
C TYR A 334 -24.00 -3.83 -28.07
N GLY A 335 -24.96 -3.10 -27.48
CA GLY A 335 -26.01 -3.71 -26.64
C GLY A 335 -25.50 -4.42 -25.39
N GLY A 336 -24.27 -4.11 -24.93
CA GLY A 336 -23.62 -4.77 -23.80
C GLY A 336 -22.77 -5.98 -24.19
N ASP A 337 -22.69 -6.34 -25.48
CA ASP A 337 -21.80 -7.41 -25.95
C ASP A 337 -20.34 -6.92 -25.99
N ILE A 338 -19.60 -7.26 -24.93
CA ILE A 338 -18.20 -6.84 -24.76
C ILE A 338 -17.29 -7.51 -25.79
N PHE A 339 -17.55 -8.77 -26.15
CA PHE A 339 -16.77 -9.46 -27.19
C PHE A 339 -16.92 -8.80 -28.56
N ALA A 340 -18.15 -8.42 -28.92
CA ALA A 340 -18.38 -7.69 -30.16
C ALA A 340 -17.68 -6.32 -30.16
N ALA A 341 -17.76 -5.58 -29.06
CA ALA A 341 -17.08 -4.31 -28.91
C ALA A 341 -15.55 -4.41 -29.03
N ILE A 342 -14.94 -5.47 -28.47
CA ILE A 342 -13.50 -5.74 -28.58
C ILE A 342 -13.12 -6.15 -30.02
N ARG A 343 -13.94 -6.93 -30.69
CA ARG A 343 -13.68 -7.34 -32.09
C ARG A 343 -13.62 -6.16 -33.05
N GLU A 344 -14.46 -5.16 -32.81
CA GLU A 344 -14.47 -3.96 -33.63
C GLU A 344 -13.16 -3.17 -33.49
N LYS A 345 -12.73 -2.98 -32.24
CA LYS A 345 -11.50 -2.23 -31.96
C LYS A 345 -11.06 -2.45 -30.53
N ASP A 346 -9.75 -2.51 -30.29
CA ASP A 346 -9.17 -2.50 -28.94
C ASP A 346 -9.74 -1.38 -28.08
N MET A 347 -9.89 -1.64 -26.78
CA MET A 347 -10.43 -0.65 -25.82
C MET A 347 -9.41 -0.40 -24.70
N VAL A 348 -9.18 0.89 -24.41
CA VAL A 348 -8.47 1.34 -23.21
C VAL A 348 -9.48 2.03 -22.32
N ILE A 349 -9.64 1.55 -21.11
CA ILE A 349 -10.57 2.08 -20.10
C ILE A 349 -9.77 2.69 -18.97
N HIS A 350 -10.10 3.92 -18.60
CA HIS A 350 -9.39 4.68 -17.56
C HIS A 350 -10.22 4.74 -16.27
N HIS A 351 -9.87 3.92 -15.29
CA HIS A 351 -10.49 3.94 -13.95
C HIS A 351 -9.92 5.09 -13.10
N PRO A 352 -10.69 5.67 -12.17
CA PRO A 352 -12.11 5.43 -11.88
C PRO A 352 -13.06 6.23 -12.79
N PHE A 353 -12.57 6.96 -13.79
CA PHE A 353 -13.37 7.84 -14.64
C PHE A 353 -14.33 7.03 -15.51
N GLU A 354 -13.93 5.84 -15.91
CA GLU A 354 -14.77 4.83 -16.52
C GLU A 354 -14.92 3.63 -15.59
N SER A 355 -16.15 3.04 -15.61
CA SER A 355 -16.54 2.00 -14.63
C SER A 355 -15.71 0.72 -14.76
N PHE A 356 -15.28 0.19 -13.62
CA PHE A 356 -14.70 -1.14 -13.52
C PHE A 356 -15.72 -2.27 -13.81
N ASP A 357 -17.02 -1.94 -13.85
CA ASP A 357 -18.07 -2.90 -14.16
C ASP A 357 -17.92 -3.54 -15.54
N VAL A 358 -17.19 -2.87 -16.47
CA VAL A 358 -16.85 -3.49 -17.77
C VAL A 358 -15.93 -4.69 -17.61
N VAL A 359 -14.99 -4.67 -16.66
CA VAL A 359 -14.09 -5.79 -16.37
C VAL A 359 -14.87 -6.94 -15.75
N VAL A 360 -15.76 -6.62 -14.80
CA VAL A 360 -16.68 -7.59 -14.19
C VAL A 360 -17.62 -8.18 -15.26
N GLY A 361 -18.19 -7.32 -16.12
CA GLY A 361 -19.04 -7.70 -17.23
C GLY A 361 -18.38 -8.65 -18.23
N PHE A 362 -17.11 -8.40 -18.55
CA PHE A 362 -16.30 -9.25 -19.43
C PHE A 362 -16.22 -10.70 -18.91
N LEU A 363 -15.93 -10.88 -17.63
CA LEU A 363 -15.85 -12.22 -17.03
C LEU A 363 -17.23 -12.86 -16.84
N ARG A 364 -18.25 -12.08 -16.47
CA ARG A 364 -19.62 -12.59 -16.36
C ARG A 364 -20.18 -13.03 -17.71
N GLN A 365 -19.94 -12.25 -18.77
CA GLN A 365 -20.31 -12.64 -20.13
C GLN A 365 -19.56 -13.92 -20.52
N ALA A 366 -18.25 -14.01 -20.24
CA ALA A 366 -17.46 -15.21 -20.50
C ALA A 366 -17.98 -16.44 -19.74
N ALA A 367 -18.42 -16.28 -18.50
CA ALA A 367 -18.97 -17.39 -17.71
C ALA A 367 -20.25 -17.97 -18.30
N ARG A 368 -21.12 -17.12 -18.87
CA ARG A 368 -22.45 -17.49 -19.38
C ARG A 368 -22.47 -17.86 -20.86
N ASP A 369 -21.48 -17.42 -21.62
CA ASP A 369 -21.43 -17.66 -23.07
C ASP A 369 -21.08 -19.12 -23.35
N PRO A 370 -21.97 -19.91 -24.04
CA PRO A 370 -21.74 -21.33 -24.32
C PRO A 370 -20.54 -21.57 -25.25
N ASP A 371 -20.14 -20.57 -26.03
CA ASP A 371 -19.00 -20.66 -26.95
C ASP A 371 -17.65 -20.44 -26.26
N VAL A 372 -17.63 -19.92 -25.02
CA VAL A 372 -16.40 -19.79 -24.23
C VAL A 372 -16.00 -21.16 -23.69
N VAL A 373 -14.77 -21.57 -24.02
CA VAL A 373 -14.25 -22.89 -23.66
C VAL A 373 -13.24 -22.84 -22.50
N ALA A 374 -12.51 -21.72 -22.36
CA ALA A 374 -11.50 -21.58 -21.30
C ALA A 374 -11.39 -20.13 -20.79
N ILE A 375 -11.06 -19.99 -19.51
CA ILE A 375 -10.72 -18.73 -18.87
C ILE A 375 -9.45 -18.92 -18.04
N LYS A 376 -8.45 -18.07 -18.25
CA LYS A 376 -7.25 -18.00 -17.38
C LYS A 376 -7.20 -16.63 -16.72
N GLN A 377 -7.00 -16.58 -15.41
CA GLN A 377 -7.12 -15.36 -14.60
C GLN A 377 -6.02 -15.26 -13.55
N THR A 378 -5.41 -14.08 -13.41
CA THR A 378 -4.53 -13.77 -12.28
C THR A 378 -5.32 -13.10 -11.15
N LEU A 379 -5.09 -13.51 -9.90
CA LEU A 379 -5.70 -12.95 -8.70
C LEU A 379 -4.60 -12.58 -7.70
N TYR A 380 -4.49 -11.29 -7.36
CA TYR A 380 -3.49 -10.78 -6.40
C TYR A 380 -4.15 -10.31 -5.12
N ARG A 381 -5.11 -9.38 -5.23
CA ARG A 381 -5.96 -8.87 -4.15
C ARG A 381 -7.38 -8.87 -4.64
N THR A 382 -8.29 -9.46 -3.87
CA THR A 382 -9.71 -9.51 -4.20
C THR A 382 -10.53 -9.03 -3.00
N SER A 383 -11.72 -8.47 -3.26
CA SER A 383 -12.64 -8.08 -2.18
C SER A 383 -13.25 -9.32 -1.50
N LYS A 384 -13.77 -9.16 -0.28
CA LYS A 384 -14.38 -10.24 0.50
C LYS A 384 -15.52 -10.95 -0.30
N ASP A 385 -16.31 -10.19 -1.06
CA ASP A 385 -17.37 -10.69 -1.93
C ASP A 385 -17.05 -10.30 -3.39
N SER A 386 -15.97 -10.89 -3.93
CA SER A 386 -15.45 -10.51 -5.24
C SER A 386 -16.34 -10.97 -6.38
N PRO A 387 -16.91 -10.05 -7.18
CA PRO A 387 -17.69 -10.42 -8.36
C PRO A 387 -16.83 -11.10 -9.45
N ILE A 388 -15.52 -10.91 -9.40
CA ILE A 388 -14.56 -11.58 -10.29
C ILE A 388 -14.47 -13.07 -9.92
N VAL A 389 -14.25 -13.37 -8.63
CA VAL A 389 -14.20 -14.76 -8.13
C VAL A 389 -15.53 -15.46 -8.38
N SER A 390 -16.66 -14.78 -8.11
CA SER A 390 -17.99 -15.33 -8.38
C SER A 390 -18.19 -15.69 -9.85
N ALA A 391 -17.72 -14.85 -10.78
CA ALA A 391 -17.81 -15.16 -12.22
C ALA A 391 -16.92 -16.36 -12.63
N LEU A 392 -15.77 -16.54 -12.01
CA LEU A 392 -14.89 -17.69 -12.24
C LEU A 392 -15.50 -19.00 -11.69
N VAL A 393 -16.14 -18.94 -10.52
CA VAL A 393 -16.90 -20.06 -9.94
C VAL A 393 -18.06 -20.44 -10.87
N GLU A 394 -18.88 -19.46 -11.30
CA GLU A 394 -19.98 -19.67 -12.25
C GLU A 394 -19.48 -20.34 -13.55
N ALA A 395 -18.34 -19.89 -14.07
CA ALA A 395 -17.73 -20.46 -15.27
C ALA A 395 -17.28 -21.93 -15.07
N ALA A 396 -16.64 -22.23 -13.94
CA ALA A 396 -16.18 -23.58 -13.63
C ALA A 396 -17.36 -24.55 -13.44
N GLU A 397 -18.39 -24.14 -12.71
CA GLU A 397 -19.62 -24.89 -12.52
C GLU A 397 -20.39 -25.13 -13.85
N ALA A 398 -20.27 -24.17 -14.80
CA ALA A 398 -20.79 -24.32 -16.15
C ALA A 398 -19.93 -25.23 -17.06
N GLY A 399 -18.92 -25.91 -16.51
CA GLY A 399 -18.07 -26.87 -17.22
C GLY A 399 -16.98 -26.25 -18.10
N LYS A 400 -16.67 -24.95 -17.95
CA LYS A 400 -15.57 -24.30 -18.67
C LYS A 400 -14.22 -24.62 -18.01
N PHE A 401 -13.16 -24.67 -18.81
CA PHE A 401 -11.81 -24.85 -18.26
C PHE A 401 -11.31 -23.55 -17.64
N VAL A 402 -11.38 -23.45 -16.32
CA VAL A 402 -10.95 -22.27 -15.56
C VAL A 402 -9.62 -22.53 -14.88
N THR A 403 -8.61 -21.68 -15.16
CA THR A 403 -7.32 -21.66 -14.46
C THR A 403 -7.19 -20.34 -13.71
N ALA A 404 -7.09 -20.40 -12.39
CA ALA A 404 -6.88 -19.24 -11.53
C ALA A 404 -5.47 -19.26 -10.94
N MET A 405 -4.69 -18.25 -11.25
CA MET A 405 -3.38 -18.00 -10.62
C MET A 405 -3.59 -17.12 -9.39
N VAL A 406 -3.44 -17.68 -8.20
CA VAL A 406 -3.68 -16.99 -6.91
C VAL A 406 -2.34 -16.67 -6.24
N GLU A 407 -2.09 -15.40 -5.95
CA GLU A 407 -0.88 -14.95 -5.24
C GLU A 407 -1.09 -15.02 -3.73
N LEU A 408 -0.40 -15.93 -3.04
CA LEU A 408 -0.50 -16.09 -1.58
C LEU A 408 0.31 -15.04 -0.80
N LYS A 409 1.37 -14.47 -1.41
CA LYS A 409 2.24 -13.47 -0.78
C LYS A 409 1.70 -12.04 -0.87
N ALA A 410 0.38 -11.87 -1.10
CA ALA A 410 -0.26 -10.56 -1.08
C ALA A 410 -0.42 -10.09 0.36
N ARG A 411 0.49 -9.25 0.83
CA ARG A 411 0.56 -8.79 2.24
C ARG A 411 -0.78 -8.29 2.75
N PHE A 412 -1.18 -8.76 3.93
CA PHE A 412 -2.42 -8.48 4.66
C PHE A 412 -3.70 -9.08 4.04
N ASP A 413 -3.60 -9.70 2.85
CA ASP A 413 -4.72 -10.37 2.17
C ASP A 413 -4.52 -11.89 2.09
N GLU A 414 -3.48 -12.43 2.73
CA GLU A 414 -3.09 -13.83 2.62
C GLU A 414 -4.21 -14.80 3.02
N GLU A 415 -4.87 -14.54 4.17
CA GLU A 415 -5.98 -15.37 4.66
C GLU A 415 -7.20 -15.33 3.71
N ALA A 416 -7.46 -14.17 3.09
CA ALA A 416 -8.54 -14.03 2.13
C ALA A 416 -8.23 -14.80 0.84
N ASN A 417 -7.00 -14.70 0.33
CA ASN A 417 -6.57 -15.38 -0.88
C ASN A 417 -6.58 -16.91 -0.72
N ILE A 418 -6.17 -17.45 0.43
CA ILE A 418 -6.28 -18.88 0.74
C ILE A 418 -7.75 -19.36 0.69
N ARG A 419 -8.65 -18.57 1.24
CA ARG A 419 -10.09 -18.90 1.25
C ARG A 419 -10.66 -18.94 -0.17
N TRP A 420 -10.36 -17.93 -1.00
CA TRP A 420 -10.79 -17.87 -2.39
C TRP A 420 -10.22 -19.00 -3.24
N ALA A 421 -8.97 -19.37 -3.01
CA ALA A 421 -8.38 -20.53 -3.66
C ALA A 421 -9.18 -21.79 -3.42
N ARG A 422 -9.54 -22.06 -2.16
CA ARG A 422 -10.37 -23.23 -1.78
C ARG A 422 -11.78 -23.19 -2.39
N ASP A 423 -12.40 -22.01 -2.49
CA ASP A 423 -13.73 -21.88 -3.08
C ASP A 423 -13.69 -22.15 -4.59
N LEU A 424 -12.67 -21.68 -5.30
CA LEU A 424 -12.43 -21.96 -6.71
C LEU A 424 -12.14 -23.45 -6.97
N GLU A 425 -11.33 -24.09 -6.14
CA GLU A 425 -11.04 -25.53 -6.24
C GLU A 425 -12.32 -26.38 -6.05
N ARG A 426 -13.17 -26.02 -5.08
CA ARG A 426 -14.46 -26.71 -4.87
C ARG A 426 -15.40 -26.57 -6.05
N ALA A 427 -15.35 -25.44 -6.77
CA ALA A 427 -16.14 -25.24 -7.99
C ALA A 427 -15.58 -25.99 -9.21
N GLY A 428 -14.42 -26.63 -9.09
CA GLY A 428 -13.77 -27.37 -10.18
C GLY A 428 -12.78 -26.54 -11.02
N ALA A 429 -12.41 -25.33 -10.58
CA ALA A 429 -11.36 -24.56 -11.21
C ALA A 429 -9.96 -25.12 -10.86
N GLN A 430 -9.04 -25.07 -11.82
CA GLN A 430 -7.63 -25.34 -11.56
C GLN A 430 -7.00 -24.13 -10.89
N VAL A 431 -6.63 -24.26 -9.63
CA VAL A 431 -5.93 -23.22 -8.87
C VAL A 431 -4.42 -23.49 -8.90
N ILE A 432 -3.66 -22.46 -9.24
CA ILE A 432 -2.19 -22.48 -9.22
C ILE A 432 -1.73 -21.35 -8.30
N TYR A 433 -0.83 -21.66 -7.39
CA TYR A 433 -0.15 -20.68 -6.55
C TYR A 433 1.07 -20.14 -7.27
N GLY A 434 1.45 -18.92 -6.97
CA GLY A 434 2.58 -18.26 -7.64
C GLY A 434 3.95 -18.91 -7.36
N PHE A 435 5.01 -18.30 -7.85
CA PHE A 435 6.37 -18.76 -7.62
C PHE A 435 6.78 -18.65 -6.14
N LEU A 436 7.64 -19.54 -5.68
CA LEU A 436 8.17 -19.49 -4.32
C LEU A 436 9.06 -18.26 -4.07
N ASP A 437 9.93 -17.95 -5.01
CA ASP A 437 10.95 -16.89 -4.97
C ASP A 437 10.48 -15.53 -5.55
N LEU A 438 9.40 -15.53 -6.34
CA LEU A 438 8.82 -14.34 -6.98
C LEU A 438 7.40 -14.06 -6.50
N LYS A 439 6.90 -12.84 -6.76
CA LYS A 439 5.49 -12.48 -6.59
C LYS A 439 4.81 -12.35 -7.94
N THR A 440 3.68 -13.03 -8.10
CA THR A 440 2.83 -12.86 -9.29
C THR A 440 2.04 -11.57 -9.17
N HIS A 441 2.51 -10.51 -9.84
CA HIS A 441 1.87 -9.19 -9.79
C HIS A 441 1.19 -8.79 -11.10
N ALA A 442 1.19 -9.63 -12.12
CA ALA A 442 0.47 -9.40 -13.37
C ALA A 442 -1.05 -9.34 -13.14
N LYS A 443 -1.72 -8.48 -13.91
CA LYS A 443 -3.18 -8.40 -13.95
C LYS A 443 -3.61 -8.71 -15.37
N ALA A 444 -3.93 -9.98 -15.58
CA ALA A 444 -4.29 -10.51 -16.89
C ALA A 444 -5.47 -11.46 -16.79
N SER A 445 -6.33 -11.38 -17.80
CA SER A 445 -7.41 -12.33 -18.04
C SER A 445 -7.37 -12.76 -19.50
N LEU A 446 -7.45 -14.06 -19.75
CA LEU A 446 -7.46 -14.66 -21.06
C LEU A 446 -8.73 -15.48 -21.22
N VAL A 447 -9.58 -15.13 -22.17
CA VAL A 447 -10.80 -15.85 -22.50
C VAL A 447 -10.66 -16.45 -23.89
N VAL A 448 -10.90 -17.75 -24.01
CA VAL A 448 -10.88 -18.47 -25.29
C VAL A 448 -12.29 -18.81 -25.70
N ARG A 449 -12.73 -18.30 -26.84
CA ARG A 449 -14.08 -18.43 -27.38
C ARG A 449 -14.06 -19.13 -28.74
N ARG A 450 -15.03 -19.99 -29.00
CA ARG A 450 -15.24 -20.62 -30.33
C ARG A 450 -16.01 -19.65 -31.22
N GLU A 451 -15.43 -19.31 -32.37
CA GLU A 451 -16.04 -18.42 -33.37
C GLU A 451 -15.77 -18.92 -34.78
N GLY A 452 -16.80 -19.12 -35.60
CA GLY A 452 -16.66 -19.50 -37.00
C GLY A 452 -15.81 -20.75 -37.24
N GLY A 453 -15.85 -21.73 -36.32
CA GLY A 453 -15.07 -22.97 -36.40
C GLY A 453 -13.63 -22.85 -35.87
N HIS A 454 -13.23 -21.69 -35.40
CA HIS A 454 -11.89 -21.42 -34.84
C HIS A 454 -11.97 -20.98 -33.39
N LEU A 455 -10.84 -21.02 -32.66
CA LEU A 455 -10.71 -20.46 -31.33
C LEU A 455 -10.15 -19.04 -31.43
N ARG A 456 -10.86 -18.08 -30.88
CA ARG A 456 -10.43 -16.69 -30.72
C ARG A 456 -10.11 -16.39 -29.27
N THR A 457 -9.02 -15.70 -29.05
CA THR A 457 -8.57 -15.27 -27.74
C THR A 457 -8.92 -13.82 -27.51
N TYR A 458 -9.56 -13.53 -26.37
CA TYR A 458 -9.81 -12.19 -25.86
C TYR A 458 -8.96 -11.98 -24.62
N THR A 459 -8.16 -10.93 -24.60
CA THR A 459 -7.18 -10.64 -23.56
C THR A 459 -7.53 -9.32 -22.88
N HIS A 460 -7.60 -9.34 -21.57
CA HIS A 460 -7.60 -8.14 -20.74
C HIS A 460 -6.27 -8.05 -19.99
N LEU A 461 -5.62 -6.87 -20.08
CA LEU A 461 -4.44 -6.51 -19.31
C LEU A 461 -4.75 -5.26 -18.48
N GLY A 462 -4.38 -5.27 -17.20
CA GLY A 462 -4.66 -4.16 -16.30
C GLY A 462 -3.43 -3.67 -15.56
N THR A 463 -3.36 -2.37 -15.29
CA THR A 463 -2.39 -1.81 -14.34
C THR A 463 -2.87 -1.97 -12.90
N GLY A 464 -4.20 -2.06 -12.68
CA GLY A 464 -4.87 -2.20 -11.39
C GLY A 464 -5.30 -3.62 -11.06
N ASN A 465 -5.43 -3.91 -9.76
CA ASN A 465 -5.92 -5.20 -9.28
C ASN A 465 -7.39 -5.43 -9.66
N TYR A 466 -7.80 -6.70 -9.72
CA TYR A 466 -9.20 -7.11 -9.92
C TYR A 466 -10.01 -6.91 -8.63
N HIS A 467 -10.10 -5.65 -8.18
CA HIS A 467 -10.71 -5.29 -6.91
C HIS A 467 -11.66 -4.08 -7.10
N PRO A 468 -12.98 -4.28 -7.14
CA PRO A 468 -13.95 -3.24 -7.47
C PRO A 468 -13.92 -2.00 -6.55
N VAL A 469 -13.54 -2.19 -5.27
CA VAL A 469 -13.46 -1.07 -4.31
C VAL A 469 -12.24 -0.20 -4.60
N THR A 470 -11.05 -0.81 -4.79
CA THR A 470 -9.84 -0.03 -5.10
C THR A 470 -9.92 0.65 -6.46
N ALA A 471 -10.63 0.05 -7.43
CA ALA A 471 -10.87 0.63 -8.75
C ALA A 471 -11.70 1.92 -8.73
N LYS A 472 -12.32 2.28 -7.58
CA LYS A 472 -13.04 3.56 -7.39
C LYS A 472 -12.15 4.69 -6.89
N ILE A 473 -10.96 4.37 -6.38
CA ILE A 473 -10.04 5.33 -5.74
C ILE A 473 -8.64 5.33 -6.36
N TYR A 474 -8.30 4.33 -7.19
CA TYR A 474 -7.04 4.25 -7.93
C TYR A 474 -7.25 4.67 -9.37
N THR A 475 -6.30 5.45 -9.92
CA THR A 475 -6.26 5.66 -11.37
C THR A 475 -5.52 4.50 -12.01
N ASP A 476 -6.23 3.72 -12.80
CA ASP A 476 -5.68 2.56 -13.48
C ASP A 476 -6.17 2.47 -14.92
N LEU A 477 -5.48 1.67 -15.72
CA LEU A 477 -5.87 1.36 -17.08
C LEU A 477 -6.25 -0.10 -17.21
N SER A 478 -7.32 -0.36 -17.95
CA SER A 478 -7.69 -1.68 -18.46
C SER A 478 -7.63 -1.68 -19.98
N PHE A 479 -6.88 -2.61 -20.55
CA PHE A 479 -6.75 -2.80 -21.98
C PHE A 479 -7.40 -4.09 -22.40
N PHE A 480 -8.33 -4.01 -23.36
CA PHE A 480 -9.02 -5.17 -23.93
C PHE A 480 -8.69 -5.30 -25.40
N THR A 481 -8.31 -6.49 -25.84
CA THR A 481 -7.96 -6.79 -27.23
C THR A 481 -8.29 -8.22 -27.62
N CYS A 482 -8.52 -8.44 -28.90
CA CYS A 482 -8.51 -9.77 -29.51
C CYS A 482 -7.36 -9.94 -30.54
N ASP A 483 -6.30 -9.11 -30.43
CA ASP A 483 -5.10 -9.27 -31.24
C ASP A 483 -4.48 -10.65 -31.01
N PRO A 484 -4.31 -11.47 -32.07
CA PRO A 484 -3.83 -12.84 -31.93
C PRO A 484 -2.39 -12.93 -31.43
N VAL A 485 -1.57 -11.89 -31.66
CA VAL A 485 -0.18 -11.84 -31.18
C VAL A 485 -0.15 -11.65 -29.67
N ILE A 486 -0.92 -10.66 -29.16
CA ILE A 486 -1.06 -10.45 -27.72
C ILE A 486 -1.68 -11.67 -27.04
N GLY A 487 -2.67 -12.30 -27.68
CA GLY A 487 -3.27 -13.53 -27.18
C GLY A 487 -2.26 -14.68 -27.04
N ARG A 488 -1.38 -14.89 -28.01
CA ARG A 488 -0.29 -15.89 -27.92
C ARG A 488 0.72 -15.56 -26.83
N ASP A 489 1.15 -14.30 -26.76
CA ASP A 489 2.08 -13.85 -25.73
C ASP A 489 1.48 -14.00 -24.32
N ALA A 490 0.20 -13.64 -24.15
CA ALA A 490 -0.51 -13.83 -22.86
C ALA A 490 -0.63 -15.31 -22.49
N ALA A 491 -0.92 -16.18 -23.47
CA ALA A 491 -0.95 -17.63 -23.23
C ALA A 491 0.43 -18.17 -22.82
N ALA A 492 1.50 -17.69 -23.44
CA ALA A 492 2.88 -18.05 -23.07
C ALA A 492 3.23 -17.55 -21.66
N MET A 493 2.79 -16.35 -21.27
CA MET A 493 2.94 -15.83 -19.91
C MET A 493 2.22 -16.72 -18.89
N PHE A 494 0.98 -17.13 -19.15
CA PHE A 494 0.26 -18.05 -18.28
C PHE A 494 0.95 -19.40 -18.17
N ASN A 495 1.43 -19.98 -19.29
CA ASN A 495 2.15 -21.25 -19.28
C ASN A 495 3.47 -21.16 -18.49
N TYR A 496 4.13 -20.01 -18.50
CA TYR A 496 5.30 -19.77 -17.65
C TYR A 496 4.92 -19.75 -16.16
N MET A 497 3.84 -19.07 -15.80
CA MET A 497 3.37 -18.99 -14.42
C MET A 497 2.86 -20.34 -13.87
N THR A 498 2.28 -21.19 -14.73
CA THR A 498 1.66 -22.45 -14.30
C THR A 498 2.58 -23.66 -14.46
N GLY A 499 3.50 -23.65 -15.38
CA GLY A 499 4.34 -24.80 -15.71
C GLY A 499 5.83 -24.50 -15.85
N TYR A 500 6.27 -23.29 -15.43
CA TYR A 500 7.67 -22.84 -15.52
C TYR A 500 8.25 -22.86 -16.95
N ALA A 501 7.39 -22.96 -17.96
CA ALA A 501 7.78 -22.98 -19.36
C ALA A 501 8.21 -21.57 -19.81
N LYS A 502 9.48 -21.23 -19.58
CA LYS A 502 10.04 -19.92 -19.89
C LYS A 502 9.93 -19.63 -21.39
N PRO A 503 9.23 -18.56 -21.81
CA PRO A 503 9.10 -18.23 -23.22
C PRO A 503 10.45 -17.79 -23.81
N ALA A 504 10.81 -18.36 -24.96
CA ALA A 504 12.06 -18.00 -25.65
C ALA A 504 11.99 -16.59 -26.24
N LYS A 505 10.79 -16.18 -26.71
CA LYS A 505 10.53 -14.86 -27.30
C LYS A 505 9.08 -14.49 -27.09
N MET A 506 8.83 -13.20 -26.89
CA MET A 506 7.51 -12.56 -26.96
C MET A 506 7.56 -11.41 -27.95
N GLU A 507 6.47 -11.18 -28.67
CA GLU A 507 6.44 -10.21 -29.76
C GLU A 507 5.96 -8.82 -29.30
N LYS A 508 4.85 -8.78 -28.55
CA LYS A 508 4.20 -7.54 -28.10
C LYS A 508 4.20 -7.36 -26.59
N LEU A 509 4.27 -8.44 -25.81
CA LEU A 509 4.36 -8.36 -24.36
C LEU A 509 5.82 -8.52 -23.89
N ALA A 510 6.12 -7.94 -22.74
CA ALA A 510 7.38 -8.15 -22.05
C ALA A 510 7.09 -8.46 -20.58
N ILE A 511 7.60 -9.58 -20.06
CA ILE A 511 7.38 -10.02 -18.68
C ILE A 511 8.63 -9.83 -17.82
N ALA A 512 8.40 -9.39 -16.57
CA ALA A 512 9.44 -9.31 -15.55
C ALA A 512 9.50 -10.64 -14.76
N PRO A 513 10.68 -11.05 -14.28
CA PRO A 513 12.00 -10.42 -14.45
C PRO A 513 12.75 -10.82 -15.73
N ILE A 514 12.14 -11.62 -16.59
CA ILE A 514 12.83 -12.34 -17.67
C ILE A 514 13.33 -11.41 -18.78
N MET A 515 12.47 -10.52 -19.31
CA MET A 515 12.78 -9.73 -20.50
C MET A 515 12.42 -8.25 -20.41
N LEU A 516 11.64 -7.82 -19.43
CA LEU A 516 11.15 -6.43 -19.37
C LEU A 516 12.28 -5.40 -19.29
N ARG A 517 13.29 -5.65 -18.43
CA ARG A 517 14.42 -4.72 -18.27
C ARG A 517 15.22 -4.58 -19.57
N GLU A 518 15.50 -5.69 -20.24
CA GLU A 518 16.22 -5.71 -21.51
C GLU A 518 15.43 -4.94 -22.58
N ARG A 519 14.13 -5.21 -22.68
CA ARG A 519 13.26 -4.53 -23.64
C ARG A 519 13.20 -3.02 -23.42
N LEU A 520 13.10 -2.57 -22.18
CA LEU A 520 13.16 -1.14 -21.86
C LEU A 520 14.53 -0.54 -22.21
N GLY A 521 15.62 -1.25 -21.93
CA GLY A 521 16.96 -0.84 -22.33
C GLY A 521 17.09 -0.63 -23.84
N GLU A 522 16.62 -1.58 -24.67
CA GLU A 522 16.60 -1.46 -26.12
C GLU A 522 15.84 -0.22 -26.62
N LEU A 523 14.71 0.09 -25.99
CA LEU A 523 13.88 1.24 -26.35
C LEU A 523 14.56 2.56 -25.96
N ILE A 524 15.18 2.63 -24.78
CA ILE A 524 16.00 3.78 -24.36
C ILE A 524 17.18 3.96 -25.31
N ASP A 525 17.89 2.90 -25.66
CA ASP A 525 19.01 2.93 -26.61
C ASP A 525 18.57 3.40 -28.00
N ALA A 526 17.34 3.09 -28.42
CA ALA A 526 16.77 3.60 -29.67
C ALA A 526 16.61 5.13 -29.62
N GLU A 527 16.14 5.70 -28.50
CA GLU A 527 16.03 7.16 -28.33
C GLU A 527 17.43 7.82 -28.28
N ILE A 528 18.43 7.19 -27.64
CA ILE A 528 19.81 7.65 -27.67
C ILE A 528 20.33 7.75 -29.12
N ARG A 529 20.11 6.71 -29.94
CA ARG A 529 20.50 6.72 -31.35
C ARG A 529 19.76 7.80 -32.17
N HIS A 530 18.50 8.09 -31.83
CA HIS A 530 17.77 9.20 -32.45
C HIS A 530 18.41 10.54 -32.13
N ALA A 531 18.69 10.80 -30.85
CA ALA A 531 19.33 12.04 -30.39
C ALA A 531 20.72 12.22 -31.04
N GLN A 532 21.55 11.18 -31.03
CA GLN A 532 22.90 11.20 -31.68
C GLN A 532 22.84 11.46 -33.18
N ALA A 533 21.76 11.05 -33.83
CA ALA A 533 21.55 11.31 -35.27
C ALA A 533 20.87 12.67 -35.55
N GLY A 534 20.75 13.56 -34.53
CA GLY A 534 20.15 14.90 -34.66
C GLY A 534 18.62 14.87 -34.86
N ARG A 535 17.97 13.73 -34.61
CA ARG A 535 16.50 13.63 -34.64
C ARG A 535 15.92 13.91 -33.25
N PRO A 536 14.66 14.41 -33.17
CA PRO A 536 13.98 14.49 -31.88
C PRO A 536 13.97 13.15 -31.16
N ALA A 537 14.20 13.19 -29.84
CA ALA A 537 14.21 12.02 -29.00
C ALA A 537 13.59 12.37 -27.64
N ALA A 538 12.60 11.59 -27.22
CA ALA A 538 11.86 11.88 -26.00
C ALA A 538 11.34 10.61 -25.33
N ILE A 539 11.34 10.63 -23.98
CA ILE A 539 10.77 9.56 -23.14
C ILE A 539 9.81 10.19 -22.15
N TRP A 540 8.57 9.72 -22.14
CA TRP A 540 7.60 10.01 -21.08
C TRP A 540 7.31 8.74 -20.31
N ALA A 541 7.36 8.80 -18.98
CA ALA A 541 6.99 7.66 -18.15
C ALA A 541 6.17 8.09 -16.95
N LYS A 542 5.08 7.35 -16.68
CA LYS A 542 4.28 7.43 -15.47
C LYS A 542 4.43 6.12 -14.71
N LEU A 543 4.91 6.19 -13.47
CA LEU A 543 5.35 5.03 -12.68
C LEU A 543 4.88 5.15 -11.23
N ASN A 544 4.71 4.01 -10.55
CA ASN A 544 4.56 4.00 -9.09
C ASN A 544 5.86 4.35 -8.38
N SER A 545 6.96 3.77 -8.88
CA SER A 545 8.30 3.90 -8.31
C SER A 545 9.34 3.75 -9.38
N LEU A 546 10.49 4.39 -9.20
CA LEU A 546 11.68 4.25 -10.05
C LEU A 546 12.88 3.95 -9.14
N VAL A 547 13.24 2.66 -9.05
CA VAL A 547 14.27 2.16 -8.10
C VAL A 547 15.31 1.26 -8.75
N ASP A 548 15.09 0.77 -9.98
CA ASP A 548 16.04 -0.11 -10.68
C ASP A 548 17.27 0.69 -11.11
N ALA A 549 18.42 0.43 -10.47
CA ALA A 549 19.65 1.17 -10.73
C ALA A 549 20.08 1.10 -12.21
N LYS A 550 19.90 -0.06 -12.86
CA LYS A 550 20.30 -0.23 -14.28
C LYS A 550 19.43 0.61 -15.21
N ILE A 551 18.14 0.72 -14.94
CA ILE A 551 17.24 1.59 -15.73
C ILE A 551 17.57 3.06 -15.47
N ILE A 552 17.83 3.44 -14.20
CA ILE A 552 18.22 4.82 -13.84
C ILE A 552 19.51 5.22 -14.57
N GLU A 553 20.53 4.37 -14.58
CA GLU A 553 21.78 4.63 -15.30
C GLU A 553 21.55 4.82 -16.82
N ARG A 554 20.69 3.99 -17.43
CA ARG A 554 20.30 4.16 -18.82
C ARG A 554 19.58 5.48 -19.09
N LEU A 555 18.76 5.95 -18.17
CA LEU A 555 18.11 7.26 -18.29
C LEU A 555 19.13 8.41 -18.16
N TYR A 556 20.17 8.27 -17.33
CA TYR A 556 21.27 9.21 -17.28
C TYR A 556 22.07 9.25 -18.59
N GLU A 557 22.40 8.08 -19.15
CA GLU A 557 23.04 7.99 -20.48
C GLU A 557 22.19 8.66 -21.56
N ALA A 558 20.88 8.44 -21.55
CA ALA A 558 19.94 9.06 -22.48
C ALA A 558 19.89 10.59 -22.31
N SER A 559 19.87 11.10 -21.08
CA SER A 559 19.95 12.53 -20.77
C SER A 559 21.25 13.13 -21.33
N GLY A 560 22.38 12.47 -21.07
CA GLY A 560 23.69 12.91 -21.60
C GLY A 560 23.77 12.90 -23.12
N ALA A 561 23.00 12.07 -23.80
CA ALA A 561 22.87 12.04 -25.26
C ALA A 561 21.91 13.12 -25.82
N GLY A 562 21.19 13.87 -24.96
CA GLY A 562 20.26 14.93 -25.35
C GLY A 562 18.79 14.50 -25.44
N VAL A 563 18.44 13.28 -25.01
CA VAL A 563 17.04 12.82 -24.94
C VAL A 563 16.27 13.61 -23.89
N GLN A 564 15.10 14.13 -24.24
CA GLN A 564 14.22 14.86 -23.31
C GLN A 564 13.36 13.86 -22.53
N ILE A 565 13.44 13.88 -21.20
CA ILE A 565 12.83 12.86 -20.33
C ILE A 565 11.93 13.51 -19.31
N ASP A 566 10.63 13.18 -19.37
CA ASP A 566 9.62 13.61 -18.41
C ASP A 566 9.05 12.40 -17.66
N LEU A 567 9.22 12.41 -16.35
CA LEU A 567 8.79 11.32 -15.47
C LEU A 567 7.73 11.79 -14.49
N ILE A 568 6.67 11.03 -14.35
CA ILE A 568 5.71 11.14 -13.27
C ILE A 568 5.89 9.93 -12.36
N VAL A 569 6.54 10.13 -11.21
CA VAL A 569 6.81 9.08 -10.22
C VAL A 569 6.03 9.38 -8.95
N ARG A 570 4.97 8.60 -8.69
CA ARG A 570 4.10 8.84 -7.53
C ARG A 570 4.84 8.75 -6.20
N GLY A 571 5.57 7.67 -5.98
CA GLY A 571 6.19 7.33 -4.70
C GLY A 571 7.71 7.42 -4.74
N ILE A 572 8.37 6.29 -4.54
CA ILE A 572 9.82 6.20 -4.46
C ILE A 572 10.47 6.56 -5.79
N CYS A 573 11.42 7.48 -5.76
CA CYS A 573 12.27 7.82 -6.89
C CYS A 573 13.73 7.87 -6.42
N CYS A 574 14.54 6.92 -6.90
CA CYS A 574 15.98 6.90 -6.59
C CYS A 574 16.80 7.69 -7.62
N LEU A 575 16.20 8.16 -8.72
CA LEU A 575 16.82 9.01 -9.72
C LEU A 575 16.94 10.45 -9.20
N ARG A 576 18.09 11.10 -9.44
CA ARG A 576 18.32 12.54 -9.19
C ARG A 576 18.10 13.32 -10.48
N PRO A 577 17.03 14.14 -10.58
CA PRO A 577 16.80 14.97 -11.77
C PRO A 577 17.58 16.26 -11.74
N GLY A 578 17.83 16.84 -12.92
CA GLY A 578 18.35 18.20 -13.08
C GLY A 578 19.81 18.40 -12.65
N VAL A 579 20.60 17.34 -12.50
CA VAL A 579 22.01 17.43 -12.13
C VAL A 579 22.86 17.70 -13.38
N PRO A 580 23.64 18.81 -13.42
CA PRO A 580 24.50 19.13 -14.54
C PRO A 580 25.49 18.01 -14.89
N GLY A 581 25.61 17.67 -16.16
CA GLY A 581 26.49 16.60 -16.67
C GLY A 581 25.98 15.18 -16.41
N MET A 582 24.79 15.02 -15.81
CA MET A 582 24.19 13.71 -15.56
C MET A 582 22.72 13.62 -15.99
N SER A 583 21.89 14.54 -15.52
CA SER A 583 20.43 14.44 -15.68
C SER A 583 19.74 15.77 -15.96
N GLU A 584 20.44 16.71 -16.57
CA GLU A 584 19.91 18.06 -16.90
C GLU A 584 18.69 18.02 -17.80
N ASN A 585 18.52 16.95 -18.61
CA ASN A 585 17.38 16.74 -19.49
C ASN A 585 16.26 15.89 -18.87
N ILE A 586 16.36 15.57 -17.57
CA ILE A 586 15.36 14.78 -16.85
C ILE A 586 14.56 15.66 -15.91
N ARG A 587 13.25 15.67 -16.09
CA ARG A 587 12.29 16.31 -15.18
C ARG A 587 11.45 15.25 -14.49
N VAL A 588 11.28 15.39 -13.17
CA VAL A 588 10.47 14.46 -12.37
C VAL A 588 9.38 15.24 -11.63
N LYS A 589 8.15 14.75 -11.73
CA LYS A 589 7.01 15.22 -10.93
C LYS A 589 6.38 14.05 -10.18
N SER A 590 5.68 14.38 -9.10
CA SER A 590 4.82 13.45 -8.36
C SER A 590 3.39 13.96 -8.37
N ILE A 591 2.42 13.05 -8.30
CA ILE A 591 0.99 13.37 -8.18
C ILE A 591 0.45 12.65 -6.96
N VAL A 592 -0.04 13.41 -5.99
CA VAL A 592 -0.78 12.97 -4.81
C VAL A 592 -2.09 13.74 -4.78
N GLY A 593 -3.17 13.15 -4.33
CA GLY A 593 -4.48 13.81 -4.22
C GLY A 593 -5.62 12.81 -4.05
N ARG A 594 -6.83 13.23 -4.42
CA ARG A 594 -8.08 12.46 -4.23
C ARG A 594 -7.99 11.02 -4.70
N PHE A 595 -7.43 10.78 -5.88
CA PHE A 595 -7.23 9.46 -6.44
C PHE A 595 -5.76 9.06 -6.35
N LEU A 596 -5.49 7.81 -6.01
CA LEU A 596 -4.14 7.28 -5.96
C LEU A 596 -3.66 6.97 -7.39
N GLU A 597 -2.63 7.69 -7.84
CA GLU A 597 -2.02 7.48 -9.16
C GLU A 597 -1.30 6.12 -9.20
N HIS A 598 -1.83 5.19 -10.01
CA HIS A 598 -1.37 3.80 -9.99
C HIS A 598 -1.05 3.24 -11.39
N ALA A 599 -1.58 3.82 -12.46
CA ALA A 599 -1.29 3.41 -13.82
C ALA A 599 0.21 3.51 -14.14
N ARG A 600 0.72 2.58 -14.93
CA ARG A 600 2.08 2.61 -15.50
C ARG A 600 1.95 2.76 -17.00
N MET A 601 2.65 3.74 -17.54
CA MET A 601 2.73 4.01 -18.98
C MET A 601 4.12 4.51 -19.31
N ILE A 602 4.66 4.06 -20.43
CA ILE A 602 5.94 4.56 -20.95
C ILE A 602 5.75 4.84 -22.43
N ALA A 603 6.16 6.03 -22.88
CA ALA A 603 6.13 6.43 -24.28
C ALA A 603 7.52 6.84 -24.76
N PHE A 604 7.88 6.41 -25.94
CA PHE A 604 9.13 6.72 -26.63
C PHE A 604 8.82 7.45 -27.94
N GLY A 605 9.55 8.54 -28.23
CA GLY A 605 9.30 9.40 -29.39
C GLY A 605 9.54 8.72 -30.74
N ASN A 606 10.43 7.72 -30.80
CA ASN A 606 10.75 6.96 -32.00
C ASN A 606 11.20 7.86 -33.18
N GLY A 607 12.03 8.86 -32.87
CA GLY A 607 12.58 9.82 -33.82
C GLY A 607 11.71 11.06 -34.04
N GLU A 608 10.67 11.25 -33.24
CA GLU A 608 9.80 12.43 -33.23
C GLU A 608 9.65 12.98 -31.79
N ALA A 609 9.23 14.24 -31.69
CA ALA A 609 8.83 14.80 -30.40
C ALA A 609 7.54 14.16 -29.92
N LEU A 610 7.35 14.06 -28.60
CA LEU A 610 6.10 13.59 -28.00
C LEU A 610 5.14 14.79 -27.74
N PRO A 611 3.83 14.60 -28.00
CA PRO A 611 3.17 13.40 -28.50
C PRO A 611 3.26 13.28 -30.04
N SER A 612 3.31 12.05 -30.57
CA SER A 612 3.26 11.81 -31.99
C SER A 612 2.52 10.51 -32.35
N ALA A 613 2.07 10.41 -33.62
CA ALA A 613 1.45 9.21 -34.14
C ALA A 613 2.46 8.03 -34.31
N ARG A 614 3.76 8.32 -34.30
CA ARG A 614 4.85 7.33 -34.41
C ARG A 614 5.39 6.88 -33.05
N ALA A 615 4.92 7.50 -31.98
CA ALA A 615 5.32 7.13 -30.62
C ALA A 615 5.03 5.65 -30.34
N LYS A 616 5.97 5.00 -29.63
CA LYS A 616 5.75 3.66 -29.08
C LYS A 616 5.29 3.80 -27.65
N VAL A 617 4.11 3.28 -27.35
CA VAL A 617 3.49 3.38 -26.01
C VAL A 617 3.27 1.99 -25.44
N PHE A 618 3.64 1.84 -24.17
CA PHE A 618 3.57 0.58 -23.43
C PHE A 618 2.84 0.77 -22.10
#